data_2fea7ca4def57b1036d99bff22de977a
#
_entry.id   2fea7ca4def57b1036d99bff22de977a
#
_cell.length_a   1.000
_cell.length_b   1.000
_cell.length_c   1.000
_cell.angle_alpha   90.00
_cell.angle_beta   90.00
_cell.angle_gamma   90.00
#
_symmetry.space_group_name_H-M   'P 1'
#
loop_
_entity.id
_entity.type
_entity.pdbx_description
1 polymer ?
#
loop_
_entity_poly.entity_id
_entity_poly.type
_entity_poly.pdbx_seq_one_letter_code
_entity_poly.pdbx_strand_id
1 'polypeptide(L)'
;DVQDIPYIIGANGNDFGLGMDEPMRKSKYYQSMIDFANLRNEYHGKPTYLYLFNRKLPSDDAGAFHSAELWYMFGTLSRCWREMEVRDYKISDEMVSAWTNFMKSAEPGKGWKPYTEENSFIRMFL
;
A
#
# COMPACT_ATOMS: atom_id res chain seq x y z
N ASP A 1 7.42 -27.10 0.52
CA ASP A 1 6.07 -26.69 0.13
C ASP A 1 5.80 -25.29 0.66
N VAL A 2 5.62 -24.31 -0.22
CA VAL A 2 5.21 -22.96 0.16
C VAL A 2 3.68 -22.97 0.34
N GLN A 3 3.24 -22.59 1.53
CA GLN A 3 1.81 -22.53 1.80
C GLN A 3 1.17 -21.40 0.98
N ASP A 4 0.09 -21.72 0.25
CA ASP A 4 -0.67 -20.71 -0.47
C ASP A 4 -1.52 -19.89 0.50
N ILE A 5 -1.15 -18.63 0.70
CA ILE A 5 -1.83 -17.66 1.57
C ILE A 5 -2.19 -16.40 0.78
N PRO A 6 -3.21 -15.62 1.18
CA PRO A 6 -3.47 -14.31 0.60
C PRO A 6 -2.38 -13.29 0.98
N TYR A 7 -2.23 -12.25 0.15
CA TYR A 7 -1.24 -11.20 0.35
C TYR A 7 -1.85 -9.80 0.27
N ILE A 8 -1.34 -8.86 1.07
CA ILE A 8 -1.40 -7.42 0.80
C ILE A 8 0.02 -6.97 0.47
N ILE A 9 0.20 -6.34 -0.68
CA ILE A 9 1.49 -5.84 -1.16
C ILE A 9 1.32 -4.42 -1.67
N GLY A 10 2.29 -3.57 -1.40
CA GLY A 10 2.26 -2.21 -1.87
C GLY A 10 3.62 -1.56 -2.06
N ALA A 11 3.56 -0.32 -2.51
CA ALA A 11 4.72 0.53 -2.71
C ALA A 11 4.41 1.97 -2.32
N ASN A 12 5.45 2.75 -2.04
CA ASN A 12 5.35 4.17 -1.74
C ASN A 12 5.66 5.02 -2.98
N GLY A 13 5.07 6.22 -3.04
CA GLY A 13 5.18 7.12 -4.18
C GLY A 13 6.60 7.55 -4.51
N ASN A 14 7.41 7.75 -3.49
CA ASN A 14 8.79 8.16 -3.59
C ASN A 14 9.72 7.10 -2.98
N ASP A 15 9.49 5.84 -3.34
CA ASP A 15 10.35 4.73 -2.95
C ASP A 15 11.76 4.85 -3.58
N PHE A 16 12.71 4.05 -3.10
CA PHE A 16 14.12 4.11 -3.50
C PHE A 16 14.33 4.30 -5.01
N GLY A 17 15.12 5.30 -5.36
CA GLY A 17 15.56 5.56 -6.73
C GLY A 17 14.55 6.32 -7.59
N LEU A 18 13.41 6.75 -7.04
CA LEU A 18 12.50 7.67 -7.70
C LEU A 18 12.73 9.10 -7.22
N GLY A 19 12.95 10.03 -8.14
CA GLY A 19 12.86 11.45 -7.86
C GLY A 19 11.44 11.87 -7.49
N MET A 20 11.31 13.01 -6.82
CA MET A 20 10.00 13.54 -6.36
C MET A 20 9.00 13.76 -7.51
N ASP A 21 9.48 14.00 -8.72
CA ASP A 21 8.68 14.28 -9.92
C ASP A 21 8.56 13.07 -10.87
N GLU A 22 9.19 11.95 -10.53
CA GLU A 22 9.12 10.75 -11.37
C GLU A 22 7.79 10.03 -11.17
N PRO A 23 7.11 9.65 -12.29
CA PRO A 23 5.89 8.87 -12.16
C PRO A 23 6.20 7.49 -11.59
N MET A 24 5.48 7.11 -10.54
CA MET A 24 5.64 5.87 -9.82
C MET A 24 5.63 4.61 -10.71
N ARG A 25 4.94 4.63 -11.85
CA ARG A 25 4.95 3.54 -12.84
C ARG A 25 6.35 3.16 -13.34
N LYS A 26 7.33 4.05 -13.18
CA LYS A 26 8.75 3.77 -13.48
C LYS A 26 9.47 3.06 -12.33
N SER A 27 8.85 2.95 -11.16
CA SER A 27 9.42 2.25 -10.03
C SER A 27 9.51 0.76 -10.29
N LYS A 28 10.68 0.18 -10.01
CA LYS A 28 10.86 -1.27 -10.01
C LYS A 28 9.92 -1.96 -9.02
N TYR A 29 9.67 -1.33 -7.88
CA TYR A 29 8.78 -1.86 -6.83
C TYR A 29 7.33 -1.91 -7.29
N TYR A 30 6.86 -0.86 -7.98
CA TYR A 30 5.53 -0.85 -8.57
C TYR A 30 5.35 -1.98 -9.59
N GLN A 31 6.31 -2.14 -10.49
CA GLN A 31 6.23 -3.21 -11.49
C GLN A 31 6.33 -4.61 -10.84
N SER A 32 7.27 -4.80 -9.91
CA SER A 32 7.42 -6.08 -9.22
C SER A 32 6.18 -6.48 -8.42
N MET A 33 5.45 -5.52 -7.85
CA MET A 33 4.19 -5.76 -7.15
C MET A 33 3.12 -6.31 -8.11
N ILE A 34 3.01 -5.73 -9.31
CA ILE A 34 2.08 -6.17 -10.36
C ILE A 34 2.49 -7.54 -10.89
N ASP A 35 3.77 -7.73 -11.21
CA ASP A 35 4.31 -8.99 -11.73
C ASP A 35 4.07 -10.14 -10.74
N PHE A 36 4.25 -9.89 -9.44
CA PHE A 36 3.95 -10.88 -8.41
C PHE A 36 2.45 -11.23 -8.37
N ALA A 37 1.56 -10.23 -8.44
CA ALA A 37 0.12 -10.49 -8.44
C ALA A 37 -0.32 -11.28 -9.67
N ASN A 38 0.21 -10.95 -10.85
CA ASN A 38 -0.05 -11.69 -12.10
C ASN A 38 0.44 -13.14 -12.00
N LEU A 39 1.66 -13.35 -11.53
CA LEU A 39 2.20 -14.69 -11.31
C LEU A 39 1.30 -15.52 -10.39
N ARG A 40 0.81 -14.92 -9.31
CA ARG A 40 -0.12 -15.57 -8.39
C ARG A 40 -1.45 -15.96 -9.07
N ASN A 41 -1.97 -15.09 -9.93
CA ASN A 41 -3.18 -15.36 -10.69
C ASN A 41 -3.00 -16.51 -11.70
N GLU A 42 -1.85 -16.56 -12.40
CA GLU A 42 -1.50 -17.64 -13.32
C GLU A 42 -1.50 -19.02 -12.63
N TYR A 43 -1.00 -19.08 -11.40
CA TYR A 43 -0.98 -20.30 -10.58
C TYR A 43 -2.26 -20.54 -9.77
N HIS A 44 -3.33 -19.79 -10.06
CA HIS A 44 -4.61 -19.87 -9.32
C HIS A 44 -4.45 -19.76 -7.79
N GLY A 45 -3.49 -18.95 -7.37
CA GLY A 45 -3.19 -18.71 -5.96
C GLY A 45 -4.30 -17.94 -5.24
N LYS A 46 -4.22 -17.90 -3.91
CA LYS A 46 -5.12 -17.10 -3.09
C LYS A 46 -4.97 -15.60 -3.40
N PRO A 47 -5.99 -14.77 -3.09
CA PRO A 47 -6.04 -13.37 -3.48
C PRO A 47 -4.81 -12.57 -3.11
N THR A 48 -4.39 -11.68 -4.01
CA THR A 48 -3.36 -10.66 -3.77
C THR A 48 -4.01 -9.28 -3.87
N TYR A 49 -3.92 -8.50 -2.81
CA TYR A 49 -4.44 -7.15 -2.72
C TYR A 49 -3.30 -6.16 -2.88
N LEU A 50 -3.44 -5.20 -3.80
CA LEU A 50 -2.39 -4.22 -4.06
C LEU A 50 -2.75 -2.84 -3.51
N TYR A 51 -1.76 -2.14 -2.97
CA TYR A 51 -1.92 -0.74 -2.58
C TYR A 51 -0.76 0.13 -3.05
N LEU A 52 -1.04 1.43 -3.03
CA LEU A 52 -0.12 2.49 -3.31
C LEU A 52 -0.27 3.57 -2.27
N PHE A 53 0.77 3.80 -1.49
CA PHE A 53 0.85 4.91 -0.57
C PHE A 53 1.53 6.09 -1.26
N ASN A 54 0.75 7.12 -1.58
CA ASN A 54 1.24 8.33 -2.25
C ASN A 54 0.88 9.63 -1.50
N ARG A 55 0.55 9.51 -0.21
CA ARG A 55 0.39 10.66 0.66
C ARG A 55 1.76 11.31 0.91
N LYS A 56 1.96 12.52 0.41
CA LYS A 56 3.12 13.33 0.77
C LYS A 56 3.00 13.75 2.23
N LEU A 57 3.96 13.36 3.06
CA LEU A 57 3.93 13.69 4.47
C LEU A 57 4.10 15.20 4.67
N PRO A 58 3.39 15.80 5.65
CA PRO A 58 3.52 17.24 5.93
C PRO A 58 4.86 17.59 6.58
N SER A 59 5.12 18.89 6.69
CA SER A 59 6.24 19.53 7.38
C SER A 59 7.59 19.55 6.65
N ASP A 60 7.74 18.82 5.54
CA ASP A 60 8.90 18.90 4.64
C ASP A 60 8.56 18.37 3.23
N ASP A 61 9.55 18.39 2.33
CA ASP A 61 9.41 17.94 0.95
C ASP A 61 9.85 16.48 0.74
N ALA A 62 9.84 15.64 1.78
CA ALA A 62 10.28 14.26 1.68
C ALA A 62 9.30 13.37 0.88
N GLY A 63 8.08 13.83 0.66
CA GLY A 63 7.06 13.11 -0.11
C GLY A 63 6.53 11.87 0.59
N ALA A 64 6.17 10.86 -0.18
CA ALA A 64 5.78 9.53 0.28
C ALA A 64 7.00 8.60 0.22
N PHE A 65 8.01 8.87 1.06
CA PHE A 65 9.29 8.17 1.06
C PHE A 65 9.18 6.72 1.55
N HIS A 66 10.24 5.96 1.38
CA HIS A 66 10.30 4.57 1.83
C HIS A 66 9.97 4.42 3.32
N SER A 67 9.05 3.53 3.64
CA SER A 67 8.53 3.28 5.00
C SER A 67 7.68 4.40 5.62
N ALA A 68 7.31 5.44 4.86
CA ALA A 68 6.45 6.51 5.35
C ALA A 68 5.05 6.01 5.75
N GLU A 69 4.54 4.98 5.09
CA GLU A 69 3.23 4.36 5.38
C GLU A 69 3.17 3.68 6.74
N LEU A 70 4.30 3.32 7.33
CA LEU A 70 4.34 2.61 8.62
C LEU A 70 3.72 3.44 9.75
N TRP A 71 3.90 4.76 9.74
CA TRP A 71 3.24 5.66 10.71
C TRP A 71 1.73 5.55 10.66
N TYR A 72 1.18 5.37 9.46
CA TYR A 72 -0.26 5.25 9.21
C TYR A 72 -0.75 3.84 9.53
N MET A 73 -0.06 2.83 9.03
CA MET A 73 -0.44 1.42 9.20
C MET A 73 -0.49 0.98 10.65
N PHE A 74 0.42 1.50 11.47
CA PHE A 74 0.48 1.18 12.91
C PHE A 74 -0.27 2.18 13.80
N GLY A 75 -0.93 3.19 13.24
CA GLY A 75 -1.69 4.18 14.00
C GLY A 75 -0.81 5.01 14.94
N THR A 76 0.44 5.28 14.56
CA THR A 76 1.43 5.95 15.42
C THR A 76 1.72 7.39 15.02
N LEU A 77 0.86 8.03 14.25
CA LEU A 77 1.03 9.39 13.75
C LEU A 77 1.33 10.40 14.86
N SER A 78 0.70 10.26 16.03
CA SER A 78 0.91 11.14 17.18
C SER A 78 2.32 11.08 17.77
N ARG A 79 3.12 10.08 17.40
CA ARG A 79 4.53 9.93 17.82
C ARG A 79 5.51 10.47 16.78
N CYS A 80 5.00 10.84 15.60
CA CYS A 80 5.81 11.48 14.57
C CYS A 80 6.03 12.96 14.93
N TRP A 81 7.23 13.49 14.63
CA TRP A 81 7.54 14.90 14.85
C TRP A 81 6.81 15.86 13.90
N ARG A 82 6.19 15.31 12.83
CA ARG A 82 5.48 16.06 11.79
C ARG A 82 4.12 16.53 12.29
N GLU A 83 3.70 17.71 11.88
CA GLU A 83 2.36 18.23 12.16
C GLU A 83 1.34 17.54 11.23
N MET A 84 0.83 16.41 11.69
CA MET A 84 -0.12 15.62 10.92
C MET A 84 -1.48 16.31 10.80
N GLU A 85 -2.06 16.29 9.60
CA GLU A 85 -3.35 16.88 9.28
C GLU A 85 -4.50 15.91 9.57
N VAL A 86 -5.73 16.41 9.59
CA VAL A 86 -6.95 15.59 9.75
C VAL A 86 -7.02 14.48 8.69
N ARG A 87 -6.55 14.77 7.48
CA ARG A 87 -6.48 13.79 6.39
C ARG A 87 -5.56 12.63 6.72
N ASP A 88 -4.43 12.90 7.36
CA ASP A 88 -3.47 11.86 7.75
C ASP A 88 -4.08 10.87 8.73
N TYR A 89 -4.82 11.36 9.72
CA TYR A 89 -5.53 10.50 10.68
C TYR A 89 -6.61 9.66 10.00
N LYS A 90 -7.35 10.19 9.02
CA LYS A 90 -8.32 9.41 8.24
C LYS A 90 -7.66 8.30 7.45
N ILE A 91 -6.55 8.59 6.77
CA ILE A 91 -5.77 7.57 6.04
C ILE A 91 -5.27 6.51 7.01
N SER A 92 -4.77 6.91 8.18
CA SER A 92 -4.31 5.99 9.21
C SER A 92 -5.43 5.07 9.69
N ASP A 93 -6.61 5.61 9.99
CA ASP A 93 -7.77 4.81 10.41
C ASP A 93 -8.19 3.81 9.33
N GLU A 94 -8.18 4.20 8.05
CA GLU A 94 -8.44 3.32 6.92
C GLU A 94 -7.40 2.18 6.83
N MET A 95 -6.11 2.51 6.95
CA MET A 95 -5.04 1.52 6.88
C MET A 95 -5.07 0.56 8.06
N VAL A 96 -5.18 1.06 9.30
CA VAL A 96 -5.30 0.23 10.51
C VAL A 96 -6.49 -0.73 10.39
N SER A 97 -7.63 -0.22 9.93
CA SER A 97 -8.84 -1.05 9.73
C SER A 97 -8.61 -2.12 8.68
N ALA A 98 -8.02 -1.78 7.54
CA ALA A 98 -7.78 -2.72 6.44
C ALA A 98 -6.81 -3.85 6.84
N TRP A 99 -5.68 -3.51 7.47
CA TRP A 99 -4.72 -4.51 7.94
C TRP A 99 -5.30 -5.38 9.06
N THR A 100 -6.05 -4.77 9.99
CA THR A 100 -6.73 -5.53 11.05
C THR A 100 -7.77 -6.51 10.49
N ASN A 101 -8.56 -6.08 9.50
CA ASN A 101 -9.52 -6.96 8.83
C ASN A 101 -8.81 -8.11 8.11
N PHE A 102 -7.75 -7.78 7.38
CA PHE A 102 -6.97 -8.78 6.65
C PHE A 102 -6.36 -9.84 7.58
N MET A 103 -5.82 -9.44 8.73
CA MET A 103 -5.30 -10.38 9.73
C MET A 103 -6.39 -11.29 10.31
N LYS A 104 -7.63 -10.81 10.40
CA LYS A 104 -8.75 -11.58 10.97
C LYS A 104 -9.44 -12.49 9.96
N SER A 105 -9.59 -12.04 8.72
CA SER A 105 -10.45 -12.68 7.71
C SER A 105 -9.78 -12.92 6.37
N ALA A 106 -8.51 -12.54 6.21
CA ALA A 106 -7.79 -12.58 4.94
C ALA A 106 -8.37 -11.66 3.84
N GLU A 107 -9.22 -10.70 4.24
CA GLU A 107 -9.83 -9.69 3.38
C GLU A 107 -9.66 -8.31 4.00
N PRO A 108 -9.14 -7.30 3.27
CA PRO A 108 -8.87 -5.97 3.84
C PRO A 108 -10.14 -5.14 4.08
N GLY A 109 -11.28 -5.57 3.55
CA GLY A 109 -12.56 -4.91 3.74
C GLY A 109 -13.30 -4.58 2.44
N LYS A 110 -14.53 -4.07 2.60
CA LYS A 110 -15.40 -3.74 1.47
C LYS A 110 -14.76 -2.69 0.56
N GLY A 111 -14.81 -2.94 -0.75
CA GLY A 111 -14.31 -2.03 -1.78
C GLY A 111 -12.82 -2.18 -2.11
N TRP A 112 -12.07 -2.97 -1.36
CA TRP A 112 -10.71 -3.35 -1.75
C TRP A 112 -10.72 -4.72 -2.42
N LYS A 113 -10.70 -4.72 -3.75
CA LYS A 113 -10.78 -5.95 -4.55
C LYS A 113 -9.41 -6.56 -4.77
N PRO A 114 -9.31 -7.90 -4.89
CA PRO A 114 -8.09 -8.54 -5.34
C PRO A 114 -7.66 -8.02 -6.71
N TYR A 115 -6.35 -7.95 -6.92
CA TYR A 115 -5.80 -7.61 -8.22
C TYR A 115 -5.91 -8.81 -9.18
N THR A 116 -6.48 -8.59 -10.36
CA THR A 116 -6.48 -9.54 -11.47
C THR A 116 -6.22 -8.78 -12.78
N GLU A 117 -5.90 -9.48 -13.86
CA GLU A 117 -5.78 -8.84 -15.19
C GLU A 117 -7.08 -8.18 -15.63
N GLU A 118 -8.23 -8.83 -15.35
CA GLU A 118 -9.55 -8.29 -15.65
C GLU A 118 -9.94 -7.11 -14.76
N ASN A 119 -9.42 -7.08 -13.53
CA ASN A 119 -9.68 -6.04 -12.55
C ASN A 119 -8.36 -5.57 -11.90
N SER A 120 -7.68 -4.67 -12.58
CA SER A 120 -6.39 -4.09 -12.16
C SER A 120 -6.55 -3.10 -11.00
N PHE A 121 -7.23 -3.55 -9.92
CA PHE A 121 -7.52 -2.70 -8.77
C PHE A 121 -6.30 -2.52 -7.86
N ILE A 122 -5.90 -1.27 -7.65
CA ILE A 122 -4.86 -0.88 -6.69
C ILE A 122 -5.45 0.15 -5.73
N ARG A 123 -5.45 -0.13 -4.43
CA ARG A 123 -5.93 0.83 -3.42
C ARG A 123 -4.95 1.99 -3.29
N MET A 124 -5.46 3.21 -3.48
CA MET A 124 -4.68 4.43 -3.36
C MET A 124 -4.89 5.06 -1.98
N PHE A 125 -3.79 5.40 -1.30
CA PHE A 125 -3.76 6.23 -0.08
C PHE A 125 -3.07 7.57 -0.44
N LEU A 126 -3.86 8.65 -0.56
CA LEU A 126 -3.44 9.95 -1.12
C LEU A 126 -3.53 11.09 -0.11
#